data_c4fb9b558514cf0b1ee596bf47132260
#
_entry.id   c4fb9b558514cf0b1ee596bf47132260
#
_cell.length_a   1.000
_cell.length_b   1.000
_cell.length_c   1.000
_cell.angle_alpha   90.00
_cell.angle_beta   90.00
_cell.angle_gamma   90.00
#
_symmetry.space_group_name_H-M   'P 1'
#
loop_
_entity.id
_entity.type
_entity.pdbx_description
1 polymer ?
#
loop_
_entity_poly.entity_id
_entity_poly.type
_entity_poly.pdbx_seq_one_letter_code
_entity_poly.pdbx_strand_id
1 'polypeptide(L)' 'MEQWVRIPAEVKSETDRRDLVAILSSLGLAVRIVRVKMSPSGTPKKFVEYAESTGD' A
#
# COMPACT_ATOMS: atom_id res chain seq x y z
N MET A 1 -18.51 3.14 -1.93
CA MET A 1 -17.31 3.87 -1.55
C MET A 1 -16.21 2.91 -1.21
N GLU A 2 -15.04 3.14 -1.78
CA GLU A 2 -13.89 2.33 -1.46
C GLU A 2 -13.29 2.79 -0.13
N GLN A 3 -13.02 1.83 0.72
CA GLN A 3 -12.30 2.10 1.95
C GLN A 3 -10.92 1.51 1.84
N TRP A 4 -9.93 2.36 1.93
CA TRP A 4 -8.54 1.93 1.85
C TRP A 4 -8.04 1.55 3.23
N VAL A 5 -7.46 0.37 3.33
CA VAL A 5 -6.86 -0.13 4.55
C VAL A 5 -5.35 -0.03 4.39
N ARG A 6 -4.70 0.66 5.33
CA ARG A 6 -3.26 0.80 5.31
C ARG A 6 -2.62 -0.31 6.12
N ILE A 7 -1.65 -0.98 5.53
CA ILE A 7 -0.81 -1.90 6.28
C ILE A 7 0.05 -1.07 7.22
N PRO A 8 -0.03 -1.29 8.54
CA PRO A 8 0.62 -0.39 9.50
C PRO A 8 2.14 -0.42 9.47
N ALA A 9 2.73 -1.47 8.94
CA ALA A 9 4.17 -1.59 8.87
C ALA A 9 4.71 -0.93 7.61
N GLU A 10 5.77 -0.16 7.75
CA GLU A 10 6.45 0.39 6.59
C GLU A 10 7.15 -0.73 5.83
N VAL A 11 6.92 -0.79 4.53
CA VAL A 11 7.59 -1.77 3.68
C VAL A 11 8.76 -1.09 3.00
N LYS A 12 9.95 -1.28 3.56
CA LYS A 12 11.15 -0.59 3.11
C LYS A 12 11.75 -1.20 1.85
N SER A 13 11.64 -2.51 1.71
CA SER A 13 12.22 -3.22 0.58
C SER A 13 11.34 -3.09 -0.65
N GLU A 14 11.93 -2.66 -1.76
CA GLU A 14 11.20 -2.59 -3.03
C GLU A 14 10.71 -3.96 -3.47
N THR A 15 11.51 -4.99 -3.26
CA THR A 15 11.12 -6.35 -3.60
C THR A 15 9.92 -6.78 -2.79
N ASP A 16 9.94 -6.51 -1.49
CA ASP A 16 8.82 -6.85 -0.62
C ASP A 16 7.55 -6.11 -1.02
N ARG A 17 7.68 -4.83 -1.40
CA ARG A 17 6.52 -4.08 -1.88
C ARG A 17 5.93 -4.70 -3.14
N ARG A 18 6.78 -5.10 -4.08
CA ARG A 18 6.32 -5.75 -5.30
C ARG A 18 5.62 -7.06 -5.02
N ASP A 19 6.20 -7.87 -4.13
CA ASP A 19 5.60 -9.15 -3.76
C ASP A 19 4.25 -8.94 -3.11
N LEU A 20 4.15 -7.98 -2.21
CA LEU A 20 2.91 -7.69 -1.52
C LEU A 20 1.84 -7.18 -2.48
N VAL A 21 2.21 -6.29 -3.39
CA VAL A 21 1.28 -5.79 -4.40
C VAL A 21 0.79 -6.94 -5.28
N ALA A 22 1.68 -7.83 -5.68
CA ALA A 22 1.30 -8.97 -6.51
C ALA A 22 0.34 -9.90 -5.78
N ILE A 23 0.61 -10.18 -4.51
CA ILE A 23 -0.25 -11.06 -3.71
C ILE A 23 -1.63 -10.43 -3.54
N LEU A 24 -1.69 -9.17 -3.14
CA LEU A 24 -2.96 -8.49 -2.92
C LEU A 24 -3.74 -8.36 -4.22
N SER A 25 -3.07 -8.09 -5.33
CA SER A 25 -3.72 -7.99 -6.63
C SER A 25 -4.28 -9.34 -7.07
N SER A 26 -3.58 -10.42 -6.78
CA SER A 26 -4.06 -11.76 -7.14
C SER A 26 -5.30 -12.16 -6.37
N LEU A 27 -5.54 -11.53 -5.23
CA LEU A 27 -6.75 -11.73 -4.45
C LEU A 27 -7.92 -10.88 -4.94
N GLY A 28 -7.71 -10.10 -5.98
CA GLY A 28 -8.75 -9.23 -6.53
C GLY A 28 -8.87 -7.90 -5.83
N LEU A 29 -7.87 -7.52 -5.05
CA LEU A 29 -7.88 -6.26 -4.32
C LEU A 29 -7.23 -5.16 -5.14
N ALA A 30 -7.74 -3.94 -4.99
CA ALA A 30 -7.05 -2.75 -5.50
C ALA A 30 -5.90 -2.43 -4.55
N VAL A 31 -4.76 -2.04 -5.08
CA VAL A 31 -3.57 -1.80 -4.27
C VAL A 31 -2.94 -0.49 -4.70
N ARG A 32 -2.43 0.26 -3.74
CA ARG A 32 -1.65 1.46 -4.04
C ARG A 32 -0.55 1.64 -3.01
N ILE A 33 0.49 2.36 -3.42
CA ILE A 33 1.59 2.71 -2.52
C ILE A 33 1.47 4.20 -2.22
N VAL A 34 1.47 4.55 -0.93
CA VAL A 34 1.35 5.93 -0.50
C VAL A 34 2.63 6.35 0.20
N ARG A 35 2.98 7.63 0.04
CA ARG A 35 4.09 8.22 0.75
C ARG A 35 3.55 9.07 1.88
N VAL A 36 4.07 8.85 3.07
CA VAL A 36 3.69 9.61 4.25
C VAL A 36 4.93 10.25 4.83
N LYS A 37 4.92 11.57 4.92
CA LYS A 37 6.02 12.31 5.49
C LYS A 37 5.68 12.61 6.94
N MET A 38 6.44 12.04 7.85
CA MET A 38 6.14 12.13 9.28
C MET A 38 6.64 13.43 9.90
N SER A 39 7.61 14.08 9.26
CA SER A 39 8.08 15.38 9.71
C SER A 39 8.51 16.21 8.51
N PRO A 40 8.53 17.55 8.62
CA PRO A 40 8.89 18.41 7.48
C PRO A 40 10.28 18.13 6.91
N SER A 41 11.20 17.69 7.74
CA SER A 41 12.57 17.42 7.31
C SER A 41 12.87 15.94 7.15
N GLY A 42 11.87 15.08 7.40
CA GLY A 42 12.09 13.64 7.38
C GLY A 42 11.96 13.05 5.99
N THR A 43 12.51 11.86 5.83
CA THR A 43 12.34 11.09 4.61
C THR A 43 10.93 10.50 4.59
N PRO A 44 10.23 10.59 3.46
CA PRO A 44 8.90 9.99 3.37
C PRO A 44 8.97 8.46 3.55
N LYS A 45 8.01 7.93 4.27
CA LYS A 45 7.84 6.48 4.42
C LYS A 45 6.82 5.99 3.43
N LYS A 46 7.04 4.80 2.91
CA LYS A 46 6.13 4.20 1.94
C LYS A 46 5.31 3.11 2.61
N PHE A 47 4.00 3.23 2.44
CA PHE A 47 3.05 2.25 2.97
C PHE A 47 2.22 1.69 1.83
N VAL A 48 1.79 0.45 2.00
CA VAL A 48 0.90 -0.19 1.05
C VAL A 48 -0.52 -0.10 1.58
N GLU A 49 -1.44 0.34 0.71
CA GLU A 49 -2.87 0.37 1.02
C GLU A 49 -3.61 -0.50 0.04
N TYR A 50 -4.67 -1.11 0.53
CA TYR A 50 -5.51 -1.94 -0.31
C TYR A 50 -6.98 -1.69 -0.03
N ALA A 51 -7.81 -2.02 -1.00
CA ALA A 51 -9.26 -1.90 -0.86
C ALA A 51 -9.92 -3.00 -1.65
N GLU A 52 -11.13 -3.37 -1.25
CA GLU A 52 -11.90 -4.30 -2.04
C GLU A 52 -12.22 -3.69 -3.39
N SER A 53 -11.93 -4.47 -4.44
CA SER A 53 -12.29 -4.06 -5.78
C SER A 53 -13.69 -4.60 -6.05
N THR A 54 -14.66 -3.72 -6.02
CA THR A 54 -16.05 -4.08 -6.31
C THR A 54 -16.41 -3.79 -7.75
N GLY A 55 -15.42 -3.55 -8.55
CA GLY A 55 -15.63 -3.21 -9.93
C GLY A 55 -16.10 -4.42 -10.72
N ASP A 56 -17.29 -4.45 -11.02
CA ASP A 56 -17.84 -5.46 -11.91
C ASP A 56 -18.46 -4.80 -13.10
#